data_36ccddbc3c569adaebabc509407b21a6
#
_entry.id   36ccddbc3c569adaebabc509407b21a6
#
_cell.length_a   1.000
_cell.length_b   1.000
_cell.length_c   1.000
_cell.angle_alpha   90.00
_cell.angle_beta   90.00
_cell.angle_gamma   90.00
#
_symmetry.space_group_name_H-M   'P 1'
#
loop_
_entity.id
_entity.type
_entity.pdbx_description
1 polymer ?
#
loop_
_entity_poly.entity_id
_entity_poly.type
_entity_poly.pdbx_seq_one_letter_code
_entity_poly.pdbx_strand_id
1 'polypeptide(L)'
;LLELKGENPFKVKAYSTGARVIESLPEEPAVLVQKGILRNVKGIGEGLAGAVAELVTAGVSTLHKELKASFPAGVMEMTAVPGLGPKKIRAIYENLNVGSVGELEYACIENRLVSLPGFGQKTQEKILAGIRQFKRRQGFHLYANVIEEAESILGAVRTAPGVLRADLAGEIRRRLEVVQNI
;
A
#
# COMPACT_ATOMS: atom_id res chain seq x y z
N LEU A 1 -8.47 -1.05 3.38
CA LEU A 1 -8.91 0.09 4.17
C LEU A 1 -10.33 -0.11 4.72
N LEU A 2 -11.32 -0.48 3.91
CA LEU A 2 -12.70 -0.74 4.38
C LEU A 2 -12.73 -1.75 5.53
N GLU A 3 -11.98 -2.85 5.42
CA GLU A 3 -11.89 -3.87 6.47
C GLU A 3 -11.17 -3.34 7.72
N LEU A 4 -10.15 -2.52 7.54
CA LEU A 4 -9.45 -1.85 8.63
C LEU A 4 -10.38 -0.88 9.39
N LYS A 5 -11.23 -0.14 8.66
CA LYS A 5 -12.27 0.73 9.24
C LYS A 5 -13.40 -0.05 9.93
N GLY A 6 -13.50 -1.37 9.67
CA GLY A 6 -14.58 -2.21 10.21
C GLY A 6 -15.90 -2.02 9.49
N GLU A 7 -15.86 -1.64 8.23
CA GLU A 7 -17.03 -1.56 7.38
C GLU A 7 -17.73 -2.92 7.24
N ASN A 8 -18.99 -2.87 6.84
CA ASN A 8 -19.82 -4.06 6.64
C ASN A 8 -19.08 -5.10 5.78
N PRO A 9 -18.98 -6.37 6.24
CA PRO A 9 -18.29 -7.44 5.52
C PRO A 9 -18.79 -7.65 4.09
N PHE A 10 -20.08 -7.41 3.83
CA PHE A 10 -20.64 -7.49 2.48
C PHE A 10 -20.08 -6.41 1.56
N LYS A 11 -19.91 -5.17 2.07
CA LYS A 11 -19.29 -4.08 1.34
C LYS A 11 -17.82 -4.39 1.05
N VAL A 12 -17.06 -4.86 2.05
CA VAL A 12 -15.66 -5.30 1.87
C VAL A 12 -15.54 -6.38 0.81
N LYS A 13 -16.42 -7.41 0.87
CA LYS A 13 -16.45 -8.50 -0.10
C LYS A 13 -16.80 -8.01 -1.51
N ALA A 14 -17.78 -7.10 -1.63
CA ALA A 14 -18.17 -6.52 -2.92
C ALA A 14 -17.00 -5.79 -3.60
N TYR A 15 -16.27 -4.94 -2.86
CA TYR A 15 -15.09 -4.26 -3.38
C TYR A 15 -13.96 -5.23 -3.73
N SER A 16 -13.71 -6.24 -2.90
CA SER A 16 -12.68 -7.25 -3.17
C SER A 16 -13.01 -8.12 -4.39
N THR A 17 -14.29 -8.51 -4.55
CA THR A 17 -14.75 -9.25 -5.73
C THR A 17 -14.68 -8.38 -6.98
N GLY A 18 -15.15 -7.14 -6.90
CA GLY A 18 -15.10 -6.21 -8.01
C GLY A 18 -13.69 -5.88 -8.47
N ALA A 19 -12.72 -5.77 -7.56
CA ALA A 19 -11.31 -5.59 -7.93
C ALA A 19 -10.80 -6.75 -8.80
N ARG A 20 -11.09 -8.01 -8.42
CA ARG A 20 -10.72 -9.19 -9.22
C ARG A 20 -11.41 -9.21 -10.58
N VAL A 21 -12.69 -8.77 -10.63
CA VAL A 21 -13.42 -8.67 -11.91
C VAL A 21 -12.73 -7.64 -12.80
N ILE A 22 -12.35 -6.47 -12.25
CA ILE A 22 -11.65 -5.43 -13.00
C ILE A 22 -10.30 -5.93 -13.54
N GLU A 23 -9.52 -6.66 -12.74
CA GLU A 23 -8.26 -7.27 -13.16
C GLU A 23 -8.41 -8.30 -14.28
N SER A 24 -9.57 -8.95 -14.39
CA SER A 24 -9.88 -9.97 -15.39
C SER A 24 -10.61 -9.44 -16.62
N LEU A 25 -10.88 -8.13 -16.70
CA LEU A 25 -11.58 -7.55 -17.85
C LEU A 25 -10.76 -7.67 -19.13
N PRO A 26 -11.41 -8.03 -20.27
CA PRO A 26 -10.74 -8.07 -21.56
C PRO A 26 -10.47 -6.68 -22.15
N GLU A 27 -11.23 -5.66 -21.72
CA GLU A 27 -11.07 -4.27 -22.11
C GLU A 27 -10.59 -3.44 -20.91
N GLU A 28 -9.85 -2.38 -21.17
CA GLU A 28 -9.43 -1.44 -20.12
C GLU A 28 -10.64 -0.80 -19.43
N PRO A 29 -10.63 -0.69 -18.09
CA PRO A 29 -11.72 -0.06 -17.34
C PRO A 29 -12.07 1.35 -17.85
N ALA A 30 -11.09 2.11 -18.32
CA ALA A 30 -11.30 3.43 -18.91
C ALA A 30 -12.25 3.44 -20.11
N VAL A 31 -12.15 2.44 -20.99
CA VAL A 31 -13.02 2.28 -22.15
C VAL A 31 -14.45 1.99 -21.71
N LEU A 32 -14.63 1.11 -20.72
CA LEU A 32 -15.95 0.76 -20.19
C LEU A 32 -16.62 1.93 -19.45
N VAL A 33 -15.82 2.76 -18.79
CA VAL A 33 -16.29 4.02 -18.17
C VAL A 33 -16.77 4.99 -19.24
N GLN A 34 -15.99 5.21 -20.30
CA GLN A 34 -16.36 6.09 -21.42
C GLN A 34 -17.63 5.63 -22.13
N LYS A 35 -17.79 4.32 -22.32
CA LYS A 35 -19.01 3.70 -22.88
C LYS A 35 -20.21 3.72 -21.92
N GLY A 36 -20.02 4.07 -20.64
CA GLY A 36 -21.06 4.06 -19.61
C GLY A 36 -21.58 2.65 -19.22
N ILE A 37 -20.85 1.59 -19.58
CA ILE A 37 -21.29 0.20 -19.40
C ILE A 37 -20.59 -0.55 -18.28
N LEU A 38 -19.67 0.07 -17.55
CA LEU A 38 -18.93 -0.57 -16.46
C LEU A 38 -19.86 -1.15 -15.38
N ARG A 39 -20.95 -0.47 -15.07
CA ARG A 39 -21.97 -0.93 -14.09
C ARG A 39 -22.74 -2.18 -14.54
N ASN A 40 -22.73 -2.51 -15.82
CA ASN A 40 -23.40 -3.68 -16.37
C ASN A 40 -22.52 -4.95 -16.26
N VAL A 41 -21.27 -4.79 -15.87
CA VAL A 41 -20.34 -5.91 -15.67
C VAL A 41 -20.75 -6.66 -14.38
N LYS A 42 -21.00 -7.94 -14.51
CA LYS A 42 -21.36 -8.79 -13.37
C LYS A 42 -20.26 -8.75 -12.31
N GLY A 43 -20.63 -8.37 -11.09
CA GLY A 43 -19.72 -8.23 -9.95
C GLY A 43 -19.23 -6.80 -9.71
N ILE A 44 -19.59 -5.84 -10.54
CA ILE A 44 -19.33 -4.42 -10.35
C ILE A 44 -20.66 -3.72 -10.01
N GLY A 45 -20.85 -3.42 -8.73
CA GLY A 45 -22.01 -2.65 -8.29
C GLY A 45 -21.84 -1.15 -8.52
N GLU A 46 -22.93 -0.39 -8.38
CA GLU A 46 -22.99 1.05 -8.65
C GLU A 46 -21.93 1.85 -7.87
N GLY A 47 -21.74 1.58 -6.58
CA GLY A 47 -20.75 2.29 -5.76
C GLY A 47 -19.31 2.03 -6.21
N LEU A 48 -18.99 0.80 -6.66
CA LEU A 48 -17.66 0.49 -7.19
C LEU A 48 -17.48 1.10 -8.60
N ALA A 49 -18.51 1.02 -9.46
CA ALA A 49 -18.47 1.63 -10.78
C ALA A 49 -18.24 3.15 -10.68
N GLY A 50 -18.90 3.82 -9.73
CA GLY A 50 -18.68 5.24 -9.45
C GLY A 50 -17.24 5.55 -9.00
N ALA A 51 -16.70 4.75 -8.07
CA ALA A 51 -15.32 4.93 -7.59
C ALA A 51 -14.28 4.70 -8.70
N VAL A 52 -14.51 3.73 -9.59
CA VAL A 52 -13.65 3.48 -10.76
C VAL A 52 -13.77 4.61 -11.77
N ALA A 53 -14.98 5.09 -12.04
CA ALA A 53 -15.19 6.22 -12.96
C ALA A 53 -14.48 7.49 -12.45
N GLU A 54 -14.57 7.78 -11.16
CA GLU A 54 -13.85 8.89 -10.52
C GLU A 54 -12.33 8.74 -10.67
N LEU A 55 -11.81 7.53 -10.41
CA LEU A 55 -10.38 7.25 -10.56
C LEU A 55 -9.90 7.43 -12.01
N VAL A 56 -10.67 6.96 -12.98
CA VAL A 56 -10.34 7.09 -14.42
C VAL A 56 -10.38 8.54 -14.89
N THR A 57 -11.37 9.32 -14.42
CA THR A 57 -11.58 10.68 -14.92
C THR A 57 -10.77 11.74 -14.16
N ALA A 58 -10.62 11.59 -12.85
CA ALA A 58 -9.96 12.56 -11.98
C ALA A 58 -8.59 12.08 -11.44
N GLY A 59 -8.19 10.83 -11.72
CA GLY A 59 -6.95 10.25 -11.22
C GLY A 59 -6.96 9.93 -9.72
N VAL A 60 -8.07 10.21 -9.03
CA VAL A 60 -8.22 10.00 -7.57
C VAL A 60 -9.58 9.40 -7.27
N SER A 61 -9.67 8.63 -6.19
CA SER A 61 -10.93 8.16 -5.63
C SER A 61 -11.15 8.84 -4.28
N THR A 62 -12.23 9.60 -4.17
CA THR A 62 -12.61 10.31 -2.94
C THR A 62 -12.76 9.35 -1.79
N LEU A 63 -13.44 8.22 -1.98
CA LEU A 63 -13.58 7.18 -0.98
C LEU A 63 -12.21 6.67 -0.47
N HIS A 64 -11.27 6.40 -1.38
CA HIS A 64 -9.92 5.94 -1.01
C HIS A 64 -9.17 7.01 -0.21
N LYS A 65 -9.24 8.28 -0.64
CA LYS A 65 -8.62 9.42 0.03
C LYS A 65 -9.16 9.60 1.45
N GLU A 66 -10.48 9.57 1.61
CA GLU A 66 -11.14 9.68 2.91
C GLU A 66 -10.79 8.52 3.85
N LEU A 67 -10.82 7.28 3.33
CA LEU A 67 -10.42 6.10 4.10
C LEU A 67 -8.95 6.19 4.55
N LYS A 68 -8.07 6.64 3.67
CA LYS A 68 -6.65 6.81 4.00
C LYS A 68 -6.45 7.91 5.04
N ALA A 69 -7.17 9.01 4.93
CA ALA A 69 -7.11 10.13 5.89
C ALA A 69 -7.72 9.78 7.26
N SER A 70 -8.57 8.75 7.34
CA SER A 70 -9.18 8.33 8.61
C SER A 70 -8.24 7.56 9.55
N PHE A 71 -7.02 7.24 9.09
CA PHE A 71 -6.02 6.55 9.89
C PHE A 71 -4.70 7.32 9.96
N PRO A 72 -3.99 7.26 11.09
CA PRO A 72 -2.61 7.73 11.17
C PRO A 72 -1.71 7.04 10.15
N ALA A 73 -0.70 7.76 9.65
CA ALA A 73 0.24 7.23 8.66
C ALA A 73 0.91 5.92 9.12
N GLY A 74 1.26 5.82 10.40
CA GLY A 74 1.87 4.61 10.96
C GLY A 74 0.95 3.39 10.97
N VAL A 75 -0.37 3.57 11.14
CA VAL A 75 -1.36 2.48 11.00
C VAL A 75 -1.42 2.00 9.55
N MET A 76 -1.31 2.94 8.61
CA MET A 76 -1.23 2.59 7.19
C MET A 76 0.04 1.80 6.87
N GLU A 77 1.17 2.19 7.45
CA GLU A 77 2.44 1.47 7.31
C GLU A 77 2.36 0.04 7.82
N MET A 78 1.61 -0.21 8.91
CA MET A 78 1.40 -1.56 9.44
C MET A 78 0.74 -2.51 8.42
N THR A 79 0.00 -2.00 7.43
CA THR A 79 -0.60 -2.85 6.37
C THR A 79 0.42 -3.53 5.47
N ALA A 80 1.65 -3.02 5.42
CA ALA A 80 2.76 -3.59 4.66
C ALA A 80 3.54 -4.67 5.44
N VAL A 81 3.23 -4.88 6.73
CA VAL A 81 3.89 -5.89 7.56
C VAL A 81 3.36 -7.28 7.20
N PRO A 82 4.22 -8.23 6.73
CA PRO A 82 3.79 -9.58 6.40
C PRO A 82 3.14 -10.31 7.58
N GLY A 83 2.00 -10.96 7.32
CA GLY A 83 1.26 -11.71 8.33
C GLY A 83 0.36 -10.88 9.25
N LEU A 84 0.33 -9.57 9.05
CA LEU A 84 -0.51 -8.64 9.80
C LEU A 84 -1.68 -8.17 8.93
N GLY A 85 -2.81 -8.86 9.01
CA GLY A 85 -4.02 -8.50 8.25
C GLY A 85 -4.81 -7.34 8.88
N PRO A 86 -5.71 -6.69 8.12
CA PRO A 86 -6.42 -5.48 8.54
C PRO A 86 -7.24 -5.66 9.83
N LYS A 87 -7.86 -6.82 10.05
CA LYS A 87 -8.58 -7.11 11.30
C LYS A 87 -7.65 -7.10 12.53
N LYS A 88 -6.45 -7.64 12.38
CA LYS A 88 -5.46 -7.64 13.46
C LYS A 88 -4.93 -6.25 13.72
N ILE A 89 -4.64 -5.47 12.66
CA ILE A 89 -4.21 -4.07 12.79
C ILE A 89 -5.25 -3.28 13.56
N ARG A 90 -6.53 -3.41 13.17
CA ARG A 90 -7.64 -2.75 13.85
C ARG A 90 -7.70 -3.12 15.33
N ALA A 91 -7.67 -4.43 15.66
CA ALA A 91 -7.71 -4.89 17.03
C ALA A 91 -6.54 -4.35 17.88
N ILE A 92 -5.35 -4.31 17.32
CA ILE A 92 -4.16 -3.75 17.97
C ILE A 92 -4.31 -2.25 18.18
N TYR A 93 -4.73 -1.51 17.14
CA TYR A 93 -4.91 -0.06 17.22
C TYR A 93 -5.98 0.33 18.23
N GLU A 94 -7.17 -0.30 18.19
CA GLU A 94 -8.30 0.02 19.08
C GLU A 94 -8.05 -0.36 20.54
N ASN A 95 -7.36 -1.48 20.81
CA ASN A 95 -7.22 -2.00 22.18
C ASN A 95 -5.89 -1.64 22.86
N LEU A 96 -4.81 -1.45 22.09
CA LEU A 96 -3.47 -1.15 22.63
C LEU A 96 -3.01 0.27 22.29
N ASN A 97 -3.78 1.03 21.51
CA ASN A 97 -3.43 2.36 20.98
C ASN A 97 -2.04 2.38 20.30
N VAL A 98 -1.72 1.30 19.57
CA VAL A 98 -0.49 1.14 18.82
C VAL A 98 -0.71 1.67 17.42
N GLY A 99 -0.07 2.79 17.09
CA GLY A 99 -0.28 3.53 15.85
C GLY A 99 0.89 3.52 14.88
N SER A 100 1.96 2.74 15.14
CA SER A 100 3.13 2.65 14.27
C SER A 100 3.78 1.27 14.31
N VAL A 101 4.60 0.96 13.30
CA VAL A 101 5.37 -0.31 13.24
C VAL A 101 6.37 -0.39 14.40
N GLY A 102 6.96 0.74 14.82
CA GLY A 102 7.87 0.79 15.96
C GLY A 102 7.17 0.45 17.27
N GLU A 103 6.02 1.08 17.55
CA GLU A 103 5.20 0.77 18.73
C GLU A 103 4.69 -0.67 18.72
N LEU A 104 4.35 -1.20 17.52
CA LEU A 104 3.94 -2.59 17.36
C LEU A 104 5.06 -3.56 17.73
N GLU A 105 6.31 -3.26 17.34
CA GLU A 105 7.47 -4.08 17.73
C GLU A 105 7.66 -4.09 19.25
N TYR A 106 7.59 -2.92 19.87
CA TYR A 106 7.65 -2.82 21.35
C TYR A 106 6.53 -3.61 22.02
N ALA A 107 5.29 -3.48 21.54
CA ALA A 107 4.17 -4.22 22.08
C ALA A 107 4.34 -5.75 21.94
N CYS A 108 4.99 -6.21 20.87
CA CYS A 108 5.36 -7.62 20.71
C CYS A 108 6.44 -8.05 21.70
N ILE A 109 7.48 -7.23 21.91
CA ILE A 109 8.58 -7.53 22.83
C ILE A 109 8.07 -7.60 24.28
N GLU A 110 7.16 -6.70 24.65
CA GLU A 110 6.53 -6.63 25.97
C GLU A 110 5.39 -7.66 26.16
N ASN A 111 5.17 -8.56 25.21
CA ASN A 111 4.09 -9.56 25.21
C ASN A 111 2.67 -8.98 25.36
N ARG A 112 2.44 -7.73 24.99
CA ARG A 112 1.14 -7.06 25.11
C ARG A 112 0.10 -7.60 24.16
N LEU A 113 0.51 -8.10 22.97
CA LEU A 113 -0.41 -8.66 21.99
C LEU A 113 -1.09 -9.92 22.49
N VAL A 114 -0.40 -10.74 23.29
CA VAL A 114 -0.93 -12.04 23.78
C VAL A 114 -2.19 -11.86 24.63
N SER A 115 -2.36 -10.69 25.26
CA SER A 115 -3.57 -10.37 26.03
C SER A 115 -4.81 -10.12 25.17
N LEU A 116 -4.63 -9.92 23.86
CA LEU A 116 -5.76 -9.66 22.96
C LEU A 116 -6.44 -10.95 22.50
N PRO A 117 -7.78 -10.97 22.40
CA PRO A 117 -8.50 -12.11 21.85
C PRO A 117 -8.03 -12.47 20.44
N GLY A 118 -7.69 -13.73 20.22
CA GLY A 118 -7.17 -14.22 18.92
C GLY A 118 -5.68 -13.98 18.66
N PHE A 119 -4.94 -13.43 19.64
CA PHE A 119 -3.50 -13.27 19.58
C PHE A 119 -2.83 -14.21 20.59
N GLY A 120 -2.44 -15.40 20.13
CA GLY A 120 -1.59 -16.28 20.93
C GLY A 120 -0.11 -16.01 20.65
N GLN A 121 0.77 -16.62 21.47
CA GLN A 121 2.23 -16.49 21.36
C GLN A 121 2.75 -16.67 19.92
N LYS A 122 2.29 -17.73 19.22
CA LYS A 122 2.67 -17.97 17.82
C LYS A 122 2.27 -16.84 16.86
N THR A 123 1.15 -16.17 17.14
CA THR A 123 0.70 -15.03 16.30
C THR A 123 1.62 -13.83 16.52
N GLN A 124 1.96 -13.54 17.76
CA GLN A 124 2.88 -12.46 18.12
C GLN A 124 4.27 -12.69 17.51
N GLU A 125 4.81 -13.91 17.60
CA GLU A 125 6.08 -14.28 16.98
C GLU A 125 6.09 -14.10 15.46
N LYS A 126 4.99 -14.49 14.79
CA LYS A 126 4.83 -14.25 13.35
C LYS A 126 4.80 -12.77 13.00
N ILE A 127 4.11 -11.96 13.80
CA ILE A 127 4.06 -10.51 13.60
C ILE A 127 5.45 -9.91 13.78
N LEU A 128 6.17 -10.29 14.83
CA LEU A 128 7.55 -9.83 15.07
C LEU A 128 8.50 -10.21 13.93
N ALA A 129 8.38 -11.43 13.40
CA ALA A 129 9.14 -11.87 12.21
C ALA A 129 8.77 -11.03 10.97
N GLY A 130 7.48 -10.72 10.79
CA GLY A 130 6.99 -9.85 9.73
C GLY A 130 7.55 -8.42 9.84
N ILE A 131 7.60 -7.86 11.04
CA ILE A 131 8.20 -6.53 11.28
C ILE A 131 9.68 -6.52 10.90
N ARG A 132 10.44 -7.55 11.30
CA ARG A 132 11.85 -7.68 10.94
C ARG A 132 12.05 -7.79 9.43
N GLN A 133 11.17 -8.51 8.75
CA GLN A 133 11.19 -8.62 7.29
C GLN A 133 10.84 -7.29 6.62
N PHE A 134 9.82 -6.58 7.12
CA PHE A 134 9.42 -5.26 6.65
C PHE A 134 10.59 -4.27 6.78
N LYS A 135 11.20 -4.16 7.96
CA LYS A 135 12.35 -3.28 8.21
C LYS A 135 13.54 -3.57 7.29
N ARG A 136 13.81 -4.85 6.99
CA ARG A 136 14.88 -5.22 6.07
C ARG A 136 14.63 -4.82 4.62
N ARG A 137 13.34 -4.62 4.24
CA ARG A 137 12.97 -4.20 2.88
C ARG A 137 12.85 -2.68 2.74
N GLN A 138 12.89 -1.94 3.83
CA GLN A 138 12.91 -0.48 3.77
C GLN A 138 14.20 -0.01 3.08
N GLY A 139 14.06 0.92 2.17
CA GLY A 139 15.17 1.43 1.36
C GLY A 139 15.51 0.59 0.12
N PHE A 140 14.80 -0.51 -0.15
CA PHE A 140 14.92 -1.23 -1.40
C PHE A 140 13.83 -0.82 -2.39
N HIS A 141 14.22 -0.47 -3.59
CA HIS A 141 13.35 -0.02 -4.67
C HIS A 141 13.57 -0.85 -5.93
N LEU A 142 12.53 -1.08 -6.70
CA LEU A 142 12.70 -1.64 -8.04
C LEU A 142 13.35 -0.58 -8.95
N TYR A 143 14.32 -0.98 -9.74
CA TYR A 143 15.00 -0.11 -10.72
C TYR A 143 14.00 0.66 -11.59
N ALA A 144 12.96 -0.04 -12.10
CA ALA A 144 11.94 0.57 -12.95
C ALA A 144 11.16 1.72 -12.28
N ASN A 145 11.07 1.71 -10.94
CA ASN A 145 10.33 2.74 -10.21
C ASN A 145 11.16 3.99 -9.91
N VAL A 146 12.48 3.88 -10.00
CA VAL A 146 13.39 4.96 -9.55
C VAL A 146 14.23 5.53 -10.68
N ILE A 147 14.30 4.87 -11.83
CA ILE A 147 15.17 5.30 -12.93
C ILE A 147 14.78 6.67 -13.50
N GLU A 148 13.50 6.94 -13.67
CA GLU A 148 13.02 8.22 -14.20
C GLU A 148 13.38 9.37 -13.25
N GLU A 149 13.23 9.18 -11.94
CA GLU A 149 13.63 10.15 -10.93
C GLU A 149 15.14 10.38 -10.91
N ALA A 150 15.93 9.30 -10.97
CA ALA A 150 17.38 9.37 -11.00
C ALA A 150 17.89 10.09 -12.26
N GLU A 151 17.29 9.86 -13.42
CA GLU A 151 17.63 10.56 -14.68
C GLU A 151 17.24 12.03 -14.63
N SER A 152 16.11 12.36 -14.01
CA SER A 152 15.67 13.74 -13.80
C SER A 152 16.65 14.51 -12.91
N ILE A 153 17.06 13.90 -11.79
CA ILE A 153 18.06 14.47 -10.88
C ILE A 153 19.41 14.65 -11.62
N LEU A 154 19.86 13.65 -12.37
CA LEU A 154 21.07 13.72 -13.16
C LEU A 154 21.04 14.87 -14.17
N GLY A 155 19.88 15.04 -14.84
CA GLY A 155 19.65 16.14 -15.76
C GLY A 155 19.79 17.50 -15.08
N ALA A 156 19.19 17.68 -13.93
CA ALA A 156 19.28 18.91 -13.12
C ALA A 156 20.73 19.16 -12.66
N VAL A 157 21.43 18.13 -12.20
CA VAL A 157 22.85 18.25 -11.78
C VAL A 157 23.76 18.65 -12.96
N ARG A 158 23.56 18.07 -14.14
CA ARG A 158 24.36 18.39 -15.34
C ARG A 158 24.23 19.84 -15.80
N THR A 159 23.09 20.46 -15.51
CA THR A 159 22.84 21.88 -15.87
C THR A 159 23.28 22.87 -14.79
N ALA A 160 23.71 22.38 -13.62
CA ALA A 160 24.13 23.24 -12.52
C ALA A 160 25.47 23.95 -12.83
N PRO A 161 25.63 25.24 -12.47
CA PRO A 161 26.85 25.99 -12.70
C PRO A 161 28.06 25.31 -12.02
N GLY A 162 29.17 25.18 -12.77
CA GLY A 162 30.41 24.60 -12.26
C GLY A 162 30.51 23.07 -12.34
N VAL A 163 29.44 22.38 -12.76
CA VAL A 163 29.48 20.94 -13.00
C VAL A 163 30.11 20.65 -14.37
N LEU A 164 31.25 19.99 -14.37
CA LEU A 164 31.97 19.59 -15.61
C LEU A 164 31.44 18.25 -16.14
N ARG A 165 31.07 17.34 -15.25
CA ARG A 165 30.55 16.01 -15.59
C ARG A 165 29.71 15.45 -14.45
N ALA A 166 28.61 14.78 -14.78
CA ALA A 166 27.80 13.99 -13.87
C ALA A 166 27.29 12.74 -14.59
N ASP A 167 27.36 11.59 -13.93
CA ASP A 167 26.89 10.31 -14.44
C ASP A 167 26.23 9.50 -13.31
N LEU A 168 25.28 8.60 -13.68
CA LEU A 168 24.74 7.63 -12.75
C LEU A 168 25.82 6.69 -12.24
N ALA A 169 25.76 6.31 -10.99
CA ALA A 169 26.72 5.42 -10.34
C ALA A 169 26.04 4.24 -9.64
N GLY A 170 26.82 3.39 -8.99
CA GLY A 170 26.35 2.33 -8.12
C GLY A 170 25.42 1.32 -8.80
N GLU A 171 24.35 0.99 -8.11
CA GLU A 171 23.37 -0.05 -8.50
C GLU A 171 22.55 0.38 -9.70
N ILE A 172 22.20 1.67 -9.79
CA ILE A 172 21.43 2.24 -10.91
C ILE A 172 22.24 2.11 -12.20
N ARG A 173 23.52 2.48 -12.19
CA ARG A 173 24.40 2.34 -13.37
C ARG A 173 24.51 0.88 -13.83
N ARG A 174 24.55 -0.06 -12.87
CA ARG A 174 24.62 -1.49 -13.17
C ARG A 174 23.27 -2.09 -13.56
N ARG A 175 22.18 -1.32 -13.50
CA ARG A 175 20.80 -1.75 -13.80
C ARG A 175 20.39 -2.98 -12.99
N LEU A 176 20.72 -3.01 -11.69
CA LEU A 176 20.25 -4.07 -10.83
C LEU A 176 18.74 -3.97 -10.69
N GLU A 177 18.04 -5.11 -10.71
CA GLU A 177 16.58 -5.15 -10.60
C GLU A 177 16.07 -4.48 -9.32
N VAL A 178 16.83 -4.61 -8.24
CA VAL A 178 16.56 -3.98 -6.95
C VAL A 178 17.74 -3.09 -6.58
N VAL A 179 17.46 -1.85 -6.22
CA VAL A 179 18.42 -0.83 -5.81
C VAL A 179 18.13 -0.34 -4.40
N GLN A 180 19.18 -0.03 -3.65
CA GLN A 180 19.06 0.47 -2.28
C GLN A 180 19.41 1.96 -2.19
N ASN A 181 20.26 2.45 -3.09
CA ASN A 181 20.69 3.85 -3.11
C ASN A 181 20.36 4.47 -4.47
N ILE A 182 19.78 5.65 -4.42
CA ILE A 182 19.48 6.51 -5.56
C ILE A 182 20.45 7.69 -5.53
#